data_285e654af44ec250a6918d92d112db2a
#
_entry.id   285e654af44ec250a6918d92d112db2a
#
_cell.length_a   1.000
_cell.length_b   1.000
_cell.length_c   1.000
_cell.angle_alpha   90.00
_cell.angle_beta   90.00
_cell.angle_gamma   90.00
#
_symmetry.space_group_name_H-M   'P 1'
#
loop_
_entity.id
_entity.type
_entity.pdbx_description
1 polymer ?
#
loop_
_entity_poly.entity_id
_entity_poly.type
_entity_poly.pdbx_seq_one_letter_code
_entity_poly.pdbx_strand_id
1 'polypeptide(L)'
;MLDLEKITLKVREIALRAGAFLRKERSGFDRSKVEKKNAHDYVSYVDKESERRIVAQLRELLPEAGFIAEEGSGSLTTENYCWLVDPLDGTTNFIHNNAPYCVSIALRSKEELLVGVVYEIGRA
;
A
#
# COMPACT_ATOMS: atom_id res chain seq x y z
N MET A 1 20.71 -15.97 1.37
CA MET A 1 19.50 -16.28 0.56
C MET A 1 18.25 -15.81 1.31
N LEU A 2 17.31 -15.24 0.59
CA LEU A 2 16.07 -14.78 1.22
C LEU A 2 15.17 -15.95 1.59
N ASP A 3 14.57 -15.85 2.76
CA ASP A 3 13.50 -16.77 3.16
C ASP A 3 12.17 -16.19 2.67
N LEU A 4 11.76 -16.57 1.46
CA LEU A 4 10.59 -16.00 0.82
C LEU A 4 9.28 -16.34 1.56
N GLU A 5 9.20 -17.49 2.19
CA GLU A 5 8.03 -17.84 3.00
C GLU A 5 7.87 -16.88 4.19
N LYS A 6 8.95 -16.66 4.92
CA LYS A 6 8.96 -15.74 6.05
C LYS A 6 8.65 -14.31 5.61
N ILE A 7 9.26 -13.87 4.51
CA ILE A 7 9.02 -12.54 3.95
C ILE A 7 7.55 -12.40 3.56
N THR A 8 6.98 -13.38 2.89
CA THR A 8 5.57 -13.37 2.48
C THR A 8 4.64 -13.20 3.67
N LEU A 9 4.90 -13.94 4.76
CA LEU A 9 4.08 -13.82 5.97
C LEU A 9 4.18 -12.43 6.60
N LYS A 10 5.37 -11.84 6.61
CA LYS A 10 5.57 -10.48 7.12
C LYS A 10 4.90 -9.44 6.24
N VAL A 11 5.00 -9.57 4.93
CA VAL A 11 4.34 -8.67 3.97
C VAL A 11 2.82 -8.78 4.12
N ARG A 12 2.29 -9.97 4.35
CA ARG A 12 0.87 -10.16 4.62
C ARG A 12 0.43 -9.38 5.86
N GLU A 13 1.20 -9.44 6.93
CA GLU A 13 0.91 -8.66 8.14
C GLU A 13 0.92 -7.15 7.85
N ILE A 14 1.89 -6.69 7.07
CA ILE A 14 2.00 -5.28 6.68
C ILE A 14 0.77 -4.86 5.88
N ALA A 15 0.35 -5.69 4.92
CA ALA A 15 -0.84 -5.41 4.11
C ALA A 15 -2.11 -5.37 4.97
N LEU A 16 -2.24 -6.28 5.94
CA LEU A 16 -3.39 -6.29 6.86
C LEU A 16 -3.44 -5.02 7.70
N ARG A 17 -2.30 -4.55 8.20
CA ARG A 17 -2.23 -3.30 8.96
C ARG A 17 -2.58 -2.10 8.09
N ALA A 18 -2.08 -2.05 6.86
CA ALA A 18 -2.41 -0.99 5.92
C ALA A 18 -3.91 -0.99 5.62
N GLY A 19 -4.50 -2.16 5.42
CA GLY A 19 -5.94 -2.29 5.20
C GLY A 19 -6.76 -1.84 6.38
N ALA A 20 -6.31 -2.13 7.61
CA ALA A 20 -6.97 -1.66 8.82
C ALA A 20 -6.96 -0.12 8.91
N PHE A 21 -5.83 0.49 8.54
CA PHE A 21 -5.72 1.94 8.47
C PHE A 21 -6.71 2.52 7.45
N LEU A 22 -6.77 1.94 6.25
CA LEU A 22 -7.68 2.40 5.21
C LEU A 22 -9.14 2.30 5.64
N ARG A 23 -9.52 1.19 6.28
CA ARG A 23 -10.90 1.03 6.78
C ARG A 23 -11.24 2.05 7.85
N LYS A 24 -10.31 2.31 8.76
CA LYS A 24 -10.50 3.31 9.81
C LYS A 24 -10.70 4.71 9.22
N GLU A 25 -9.83 5.08 8.28
CA GLU A 25 -9.95 6.38 7.61
C GLU A 25 -11.25 6.48 6.82
N ARG A 26 -11.63 5.39 6.15
CA ARG A 26 -12.86 5.37 5.37
C ARG A 26 -14.10 5.52 6.25
N SER A 27 -14.13 4.88 7.40
CA SER A 27 -15.26 4.96 8.32
C SER A 27 -15.41 6.35 8.95
N GLY A 28 -14.29 7.08 9.08
CA GLY A 28 -14.30 8.45 9.58
C GLY A 28 -14.57 9.50 8.52
N PHE A 29 -14.63 9.10 7.26
CA PHE A 29 -14.82 10.03 6.14
C PHE A 29 -16.30 10.19 5.83
N ASP A 30 -16.83 11.39 6.04
CA ASP A 30 -18.22 11.71 5.69
C ASP A 30 -18.24 12.56 4.43
N ARG A 31 -18.53 11.91 3.31
CA ARG A 31 -18.55 12.54 2.00
C ARG A 31 -19.62 13.64 1.89
N SER A 32 -20.72 13.54 2.62
CA SER A 32 -21.78 14.53 2.58
C SER A 32 -21.37 15.87 3.18
N LYS A 33 -20.33 15.86 4.03
CA LYS A 33 -19.81 17.05 4.70
C LYS A 33 -18.56 17.62 4.04
N VAL A 34 -18.05 16.96 2.99
CA VAL A 34 -16.78 17.32 2.36
C VAL A 34 -17.05 17.72 0.93
N GLU A 35 -16.59 18.91 0.55
CA GLU A 35 -16.64 19.37 -0.83
C GLU A 35 -15.71 18.51 -1.70
N LYS A 36 -15.98 18.44 -3.00
CA LYS A 36 -15.22 17.65 -3.94
C LYS A 36 -13.70 17.88 -3.84
N LYS A 37 -13.28 19.13 -3.73
CA LYS A 37 -11.87 19.50 -3.58
C LYS A 37 -11.27 18.91 -2.31
N ASN A 38 -12.00 18.97 -1.19
CA ASN A 38 -11.53 18.44 0.08
C ASN A 38 -11.48 16.92 0.06
N ALA A 39 -12.35 16.26 -0.70
CA ALA A 39 -12.32 14.81 -0.87
C ALA A 39 -11.01 14.37 -1.55
N HIS A 40 -10.57 15.08 -2.59
CA HIS A 40 -9.30 14.78 -3.25
C HIS A 40 -8.10 14.99 -2.34
N ASP A 41 -8.10 16.08 -1.56
CA ASP A 41 -7.03 16.35 -0.59
C ASP A 41 -6.98 15.27 0.49
N TYR A 42 -8.13 14.83 0.96
CA TYR A 42 -8.20 13.77 1.96
C TYR A 42 -7.66 12.45 1.41
N VAL A 43 -8.06 12.07 0.20
CA VAL A 43 -7.56 10.83 -0.43
C VAL A 43 -6.06 10.90 -0.65
N SER A 44 -5.54 12.05 -1.07
CA SER A 44 -4.10 12.26 -1.23
C SER A 44 -3.37 12.04 0.10
N TYR A 45 -3.91 12.57 1.20
CA TYR A 45 -3.36 12.34 2.53
C TYR A 45 -3.36 10.84 2.88
N VAL A 46 -4.49 10.15 2.65
CA VAL A 46 -4.62 8.73 2.97
C VAL A 46 -3.63 7.89 2.16
N ASP A 47 -3.51 8.18 0.86
CA ASP A 47 -2.54 7.50 -0.01
C ASP A 47 -1.11 7.63 0.52
N LYS A 48 -0.70 8.86 0.80
CA LYS A 48 0.66 9.15 1.27
C LYS A 48 0.95 8.54 2.63
N GLU A 49 0.00 8.62 3.54
CA GLU A 49 0.18 8.06 4.88
C GLU A 49 0.22 6.52 4.84
N SER A 50 -0.63 5.89 4.03
CA SER A 50 -0.59 4.45 3.83
C SER A 50 0.76 4.02 3.27
N GLU A 51 1.25 4.70 2.23
CA GLU A 51 2.56 4.42 1.64
C GLU A 51 3.68 4.57 2.66
N ARG A 52 3.67 5.67 3.43
CA ARG A 52 4.70 5.93 4.43
C ARG A 52 4.79 4.80 5.46
N ARG A 53 3.66 4.32 5.93
CA ARG A 53 3.59 3.23 6.91
C ARG A 53 4.09 1.92 6.33
N ILE A 54 3.69 1.61 5.10
CA ILE A 54 4.13 0.39 4.42
C ILE A 54 5.64 0.42 4.19
N VAL A 55 6.15 1.52 3.63
CA VAL A 55 7.57 1.67 3.30
C VAL A 55 8.43 1.56 4.56
N ALA A 56 8.03 2.18 5.67
CA ALA A 56 8.78 2.11 6.92
C ALA A 56 8.93 0.66 7.40
N GLN A 57 7.87 -0.12 7.34
CA GLN A 57 7.89 -1.53 7.76
C GLN A 57 8.69 -2.41 6.80
N LEU A 58 8.59 -2.15 5.49
CA LEU A 58 9.35 -2.90 4.49
C LEU A 58 10.85 -2.63 4.60
N ARG A 59 11.24 -1.41 4.94
CA ARG A 59 12.65 -1.07 5.16
C ARG A 59 13.24 -1.84 6.33
N GLU A 60 12.48 -2.03 7.37
CA GLU A 60 12.91 -2.86 8.49
C GLU A 60 13.03 -4.33 8.12
N LEU A 61 12.10 -4.80 7.29
CA LEU A 61 12.06 -6.21 6.89
C LEU A 61 13.22 -6.57 5.96
N LEU A 62 13.54 -5.71 5.00
CA LEU A 62 14.58 -5.97 4.03
C LEU A 62 15.31 -4.66 3.69
N PRO A 63 16.26 -4.23 4.54
CA PRO A 63 16.92 -2.92 4.37
C PRO A 63 17.65 -2.75 3.05
N GLU A 64 18.08 -3.83 2.41
CA GLU A 64 18.85 -3.80 1.16
C GLU A 64 17.99 -3.55 -0.07
N ALA A 65 16.67 -3.66 0.03
CA ALA A 65 15.77 -3.47 -1.11
C ALA A 65 15.47 -2.00 -1.37
N GLY A 66 15.33 -1.64 -2.63
CA GLY A 66 14.83 -0.33 -3.03
C GLY A 66 13.32 -0.34 -3.20
N PHE A 67 12.77 0.78 -3.69
CA PHE A 67 11.32 0.98 -3.77
C PHE A 67 10.92 1.62 -5.09
N ILE A 68 9.78 1.16 -5.60
CA ILE A 68 8.98 1.88 -6.59
C ILE A 68 7.60 2.04 -5.99
N ALA A 69 7.21 3.28 -5.67
CA ALA A 69 5.94 3.56 -5.03
C ALA A 69 5.24 4.71 -5.73
N GLU A 70 3.92 4.61 -5.87
CA GLU A 70 3.14 5.57 -6.65
C GLU A 70 3.16 6.98 -6.08
N GLU A 71 3.20 7.10 -4.75
CA GLU A 71 3.10 8.40 -4.10
C GLU A 71 4.46 9.08 -3.86
N GLY A 72 5.54 8.47 -4.37
CA GLY A 72 6.86 9.05 -4.34
C GLY A 72 7.64 8.93 -3.04
N SER A 73 7.20 8.11 -2.09
CA SER A 73 7.93 7.87 -0.84
C SER A 73 9.17 7.04 -1.03
N GLY A 74 9.26 6.33 -2.15
CA GLY A 74 10.41 5.54 -2.51
C GLY A 74 11.18 6.17 -3.65
N SER A 75 12.26 5.53 -4.06
CA SER A 75 13.03 5.93 -5.20
C SER A 75 13.22 4.76 -6.16
N LEU A 76 13.24 5.06 -7.44
CA LEU A 76 13.63 4.08 -8.45
C LEU A 76 15.07 3.67 -8.17
N THR A 77 15.34 2.38 -8.12
CA THR A 77 16.62 1.85 -7.70
C THR A 77 17.12 0.78 -8.67
N THR A 78 18.45 0.65 -8.73
CA THR A 78 19.12 -0.43 -9.43
C THR A 78 19.49 -1.58 -8.51
N GLU A 79 19.01 -1.56 -7.28
CA GLU A 79 19.27 -2.61 -6.30
C GLU A 79 18.78 -3.98 -6.79
N ASN A 80 19.39 -5.05 -6.24
CA ASN A 80 19.02 -6.42 -6.61
C ASN A 80 17.58 -6.75 -6.29
N TYR A 81 17.04 -6.15 -5.22
CA TYR A 81 15.65 -6.35 -4.79
C TYR A 81 14.93 -5.02 -4.77
N CYS A 82 13.69 -5.03 -5.19
CA CYS A 82 12.87 -3.84 -5.26
C CYS A 82 11.43 -4.13 -4.85
N TRP A 83 10.91 -3.34 -3.92
CA TRP A 83 9.51 -3.37 -3.55
C TRP A 83 8.69 -2.52 -4.51
N LEU A 84 7.54 -3.07 -4.90
CA LEU A 84 6.52 -2.35 -5.69
C LEU A 84 5.32 -2.18 -4.76
N VAL A 85 4.96 -0.94 -4.47
CA VAL A 85 3.91 -0.65 -3.51
C VAL A 85 2.82 0.20 -4.14
N ASP A 86 1.59 -0.28 -4.05
CA ASP A 86 0.39 0.51 -4.33
C ASP A 86 -0.39 0.60 -3.02
N PRO A 87 -0.32 1.74 -2.31
CA PRO A 87 -0.90 1.86 -0.97
C PRO A 87 -2.41 1.95 -0.96
N LEU A 88 -3.02 2.31 -2.07
CA LEU A 88 -4.47 2.36 -2.23
C LEU A 88 -4.82 2.29 -3.71
N ASP A 89 -5.13 1.10 -4.18
CA ASP A 89 -5.64 0.87 -5.53
C ASP A 89 -7.17 0.92 -5.48
N GLY A 90 -7.77 1.64 -6.42
CA GLY A 90 -9.20 1.86 -6.42
C GLY A 90 -9.60 3.11 -5.66
N THR A 91 -8.85 4.20 -5.81
CA THR A 91 -9.12 5.48 -5.12
C THR A 91 -10.53 6.01 -5.39
N THR A 92 -11.05 5.84 -6.60
CA THR A 92 -12.41 6.24 -6.93
C THR A 92 -13.43 5.49 -6.08
N ASN A 93 -13.26 4.18 -5.95
CA ASN A 93 -14.12 3.37 -5.09
C ASN A 93 -14.03 3.81 -3.63
N PHE A 94 -12.82 4.09 -3.16
CA PHE A 94 -12.60 4.56 -1.81
C PHE A 94 -13.35 5.87 -1.54
N ILE A 95 -13.23 6.85 -2.44
CA ILE A 95 -13.92 8.15 -2.31
C ILE A 95 -15.43 7.96 -2.24
N HIS A 96 -15.98 7.09 -3.08
CA HIS A 96 -17.41 6.90 -3.22
C HIS A 96 -18.00 5.87 -2.26
N ASN A 97 -17.20 5.37 -1.33
CA ASN A 97 -17.59 4.32 -0.40
C ASN A 97 -18.08 3.05 -1.12
N ASN A 98 -17.50 2.79 -2.27
CA ASN A 98 -17.77 1.59 -3.04
C ASN A 98 -16.63 0.60 -2.85
N ALA A 99 -16.96 -0.67 -2.90
CA ALA A 99 -15.99 -1.75 -2.87
C ALA A 99 -15.79 -2.27 -4.29
N PRO A 100 -14.65 -2.90 -4.56
CA PRO A 100 -13.49 -3.05 -3.69
C PRO A 100 -12.45 -1.94 -3.87
N TYR A 101 -11.57 -1.83 -2.91
CA TYR A 101 -10.29 -1.16 -3.06
C TYR A 101 -9.25 -2.04 -2.38
N CYS A 102 -7.97 -1.86 -2.67
CA CYS A 102 -6.96 -2.80 -2.19
C CYS A 102 -5.61 -2.16 -1.92
N VAL A 103 -4.78 -2.89 -1.18
CA VAL A 103 -3.37 -2.63 -0.97
C VAL A 103 -2.60 -3.70 -1.73
N SER A 104 -1.60 -3.32 -2.50
CA SER A 104 -0.77 -4.25 -3.25
C SER A 104 0.71 -4.04 -2.90
N ILE A 105 1.39 -5.11 -2.55
CA ILE A 105 2.82 -5.09 -2.22
C ILE A 105 3.49 -6.26 -2.93
N ALA A 106 4.54 -5.97 -3.67
CA ALA A 106 5.30 -7.00 -4.37
C ALA A 106 6.80 -6.80 -4.17
N LEU A 107 7.52 -7.90 -4.14
CA LEU A 107 8.98 -7.89 -4.12
C LEU A 107 9.49 -8.56 -5.40
N ARG A 108 10.38 -7.90 -6.09
CA ARG A 108 11.02 -8.48 -7.27
C ARG A 108 12.53 -8.43 -7.15
N SER A 109 13.19 -9.40 -7.79
CA SER A 109 14.60 -9.31 -8.13
C SER A 109 14.72 -8.66 -9.51
N LYS A 110 15.93 -8.53 -10.04
CA LYS A 110 16.12 -7.97 -11.38
C LYS A 110 15.37 -8.72 -12.46
N GLU A 111 15.15 -10.01 -12.26
CA GLU A 111 14.65 -10.90 -13.31
C GLU A 111 13.27 -11.48 -13.04
N GLU A 112 12.82 -11.51 -11.78
CA GLU A 112 11.56 -12.18 -11.48
C GLU A 112 10.82 -11.59 -10.28
N LEU A 113 9.52 -11.84 -10.25
CA LEU A 113 8.68 -11.53 -9.12
C LEU A 113 8.86 -12.61 -8.05
N LEU A 114 9.23 -12.21 -6.84
CA LEU A 114 9.50 -13.13 -5.74
C LEU A 114 8.33 -13.28 -4.77
N VAL A 115 7.66 -12.17 -4.45
CA VAL A 115 6.54 -12.13 -3.50
C VAL A 115 5.48 -11.19 -4.05
N GLY A 116 4.23 -11.58 -3.94
CA GLY A 116 3.10 -10.73 -4.29
C GLY A 116 1.98 -10.90 -3.29
N VAL A 117 1.51 -9.80 -2.71
CA VAL A 117 0.39 -9.80 -1.76
C VAL A 117 -0.57 -8.69 -2.17
N VAL A 118 -1.83 -9.05 -2.35
CA VAL A 118 -2.91 -8.10 -2.59
C VAL A 118 -3.96 -8.33 -1.51
N TYR A 119 -4.27 -7.27 -0.77
CA TYR A 119 -5.33 -7.32 0.23
C TYR A 119 -6.51 -6.49 -0.25
N GLU A 120 -7.57 -7.16 -0.64
CA GLU A 120 -8.79 -6.57 -1.14
C GLU A 120 -9.73 -6.26 0.02
N ILE A 121 -10.25 -5.04 0.07
CA ILE A 121 -11.02 -4.51 1.20
C ILE A 121 -12.42 -4.13 0.75
N GLY A 122 -13.40 -4.40 1.62
CA GLY A 122 -14.76 -3.97 1.37
C GLY A 122 -15.57 -4.92 0.51
N ARG A 123 -15.07 -6.12 0.27
CA ARG A 123 -15.83 -7.17 -0.41
C ARG A 123 -16.75 -7.87 0.55
N ALA A 124 -18.01 -8.01 0.16
CA ALA A 124 -19.00 -8.74 0.95
C ALA A 124 -18.74 -10.26 0.91
#